data_a08defa4ef362eb7c9460828c5e99b5e
#
_entry.id   a08defa4ef362eb7c9460828c5e99b5e
#
_cell.length_a   1.000
_cell.length_b   1.000
_cell.length_c   1.000
_cell.angle_alpha   90.00
_cell.angle_beta   90.00
_cell.angle_gamma   90.00
#
_symmetry.space_group_name_H-M   'P 1'
#
loop_
_entity.id
_entity.type
_entity.pdbx_description
1 polymer ?
#
loop_
_entity_poly.entity_id
_entity_poly.type
_entity_poly.pdbx_seq_one_letter_code
_entity_poly.pdbx_strand_id
1 'polypeptide(L)'
;MPNTDRLTVVVSNAADGDLATFSLTSDGALAPLARYPAGDVAMPIAVQPDRARLYVATRGEQPTIVAFRVAAATGALARIGTTAIDASHAYLSLDRGGRWLLGASYGGSSLSLYDAARMRDGDGAPLQVADGIANAHAVVVSPDNRFAYVSSLGSDRIFTFALVEDAGGLRAHEHGETRVPGGFGPRHLRFAHDGRTLVVVSEFLATLATFPRDADSGRLGDARVSARHPAVAGLAQGHARPPAPVEPSVWAADVHLTPDERFAYVSERTSSQLLCYRRNADGTFEPAHATTTETQPRGFAIDPSGRWLVACGEQSEYVSVYAIAPDDGVLTPHARVPGGRGANWVAIV
;
A
#
# COMPACT_ATOMS: atom_id res chain seq x y z
N MET A 1 -18.98 11.34 23.24
CA MET A 1 -19.00 10.94 21.82
C MET A 1 -17.58 11.05 21.31
N PRO A 2 -17.01 10.06 20.61
CA PRO A 2 -15.72 10.26 19.97
C PRO A 2 -15.85 11.45 19.01
N ASN A 3 -14.86 12.32 19.04
CA ASN A 3 -14.81 13.49 18.15
C ASN A 3 -14.63 12.99 16.71
N THR A 4 -15.72 12.92 15.94
CA THR A 4 -15.76 12.42 14.56
C THR A 4 -15.05 13.35 13.56
N ASP A 5 -14.59 14.51 14.00
CA ASP A 5 -14.01 15.55 13.16
C ASP A 5 -12.48 15.42 12.99
N ARG A 6 -11.87 14.38 13.55
CA ARG A 6 -10.41 14.25 13.57
C ARG A 6 -9.99 12.82 13.26
N LEU A 7 -9.14 12.66 12.24
CA LEU A 7 -8.47 11.40 11.89
C LEU A 7 -7.01 11.43 12.37
N THR A 8 -6.44 10.26 12.62
CA THR A 8 -5.00 10.13 12.87
C THR A 8 -4.31 9.65 11.59
N VAL A 9 -3.33 10.41 11.14
CA VAL A 9 -2.41 9.99 10.08
C VAL A 9 -1.17 9.40 10.73
N VAL A 10 -0.74 8.24 10.25
CA VAL A 10 0.49 7.57 10.68
C VAL A 10 1.42 7.46 9.49
N VAL A 11 2.65 7.96 9.64
CA VAL A 11 3.69 7.92 8.60
C VAL A 11 4.87 7.09 9.11
N SER A 12 5.32 6.10 8.33
CA SER A 12 6.55 5.38 8.65
C SER A 12 7.76 6.08 8.04
N ASN A 13 8.80 6.26 8.85
CA ASN A 13 10.04 6.94 8.51
C ASN A 13 11.21 5.95 8.55
N ALA A 14 11.61 5.44 7.39
CA ALA A 14 12.62 4.38 7.30
C ALA A 14 13.98 4.79 7.85
N ALA A 15 14.44 6.02 7.56
CA ALA A 15 15.74 6.49 7.99
C ALA A 15 15.78 6.88 9.48
N ASP A 16 14.65 7.27 10.06
CA ASP A 16 14.52 7.56 11.49
C ASP A 16 14.15 6.32 12.33
N GLY A 17 13.69 5.25 11.70
CA GLY A 17 13.30 4.01 12.40
C GLY A 17 12.04 4.17 13.25
N ASP A 18 11.13 5.06 12.89
CA ASP A 18 9.97 5.38 13.71
C ASP A 18 8.67 5.58 12.92
N LEU A 19 7.59 5.79 13.66
CA LEU A 19 6.31 6.25 13.18
C LEU A 19 6.06 7.66 13.67
N ALA A 20 5.75 8.58 12.76
CA ALA A 20 5.22 9.90 13.11
C ALA A 20 3.70 9.88 13.03
N THR A 21 3.02 10.46 14.02
CA THR A 21 1.56 10.60 14.00
C THR A 21 1.16 12.07 13.88
N PHE A 22 0.06 12.30 13.17
CA PHE A 22 -0.51 13.62 12.94
C PHE A 22 -2.02 13.56 13.14
N SER A 23 -2.61 14.70 13.49
CA SER A 23 -4.05 14.87 13.41
C SER A 23 -4.41 15.52 12.09
N LEU A 24 -5.36 14.93 11.38
CA LEU A 24 -5.99 15.50 10.20
C LEU A 24 -7.43 15.88 10.56
N THR A 25 -7.76 17.15 10.46
CA THR A 25 -9.11 17.66 10.72
C THR A 25 -9.98 17.64 9.48
N SER A 26 -11.28 17.80 9.67
CA SER A 26 -12.26 17.78 8.57
C SER A 26 -12.08 18.93 7.55
N ASP A 27 -11.40 20.01 7.91
CA ASP A 27 -11.00 21.12 7.04
C ASP A 27 -9.62 20.94 6.41
N GLY A 28 -8.95 19.79 6.63
CA GLY A 28 -7.67 19.45 6.02
C GLY A 28 -6.44 19.95 6.77
N ALA A 29 -6.59 20.60 7.93
CA ALA A 29 -5.44 20.99 8.72
C ALA A 29 -4.70 19.74 9.26
N LEU A 30 -3.38 19.71 9.08
CA LEU A 30 -2.51 18.63 9.54
C LEU A 30 -1.59 19.17 10.65
N ALA A 31 -1.62 18.54 11.83
CA ALA A 31 -0.77 18.93 12.94
C ALA A 31 -0.01 17.74 13.52
N PRO A 32 1.33 17.85 13.75
CA PRO A 32 2.11 16.79 14.39
C PRO A 32 1.60 16.46 15.80
N LEU A 33 1.61 15.17 16.15
CA LEU A 33 1.21 14.69 17.47
C LEU A 33 2.40 14.12 18.25
N ALA A 34 2.96 13.02 17.75
CA ALA A 34 4.05 12.32 18.45
C ALA A 34 4.86 11.44 17.47
N ARG A 35 6.00 10.94 17.97
CA ARG A 35 6.85 9.96 17.28
C ARG A 35 7.03 8.73 18.15
N TYR A 36 7.07 7.54 17.51
CA TYR A 36 7.12 6.25 18.19
C TYR A 36 8.19 5.37 17.55
N PRO A 37 9.24 4.96 18.28
CA PRO A 37 10.23 4.03 17.75
C PRO A 37 9.58 2.74 17.24
N ALA A 38 9.89 2.36 16.01
CA ALA A 38 9.37 1.15 15.37
C ALA A 38 10.46 0.12 15.05
N GLY A 39 11.70 0.55 14.96
CA GLY A 39 12.84 -0.29 14.59
C GLY A 39 13.43 0.10 13.24
N ASP A 40 14.55 -0.52 12.88
CA ASP A 40 15.33 -0.15 11.71
C ASP A 40 14.52 -0.28 10.42
N VAL A 41 14.58 0.78 9.62
CA VAL A 41 13.93 0.83 8.30
C VAL A 41 12.45 0.46 8.38
N ALA A 42 11.67 1.21 9.20
CA ALA A 42 10.21 1.06 9.29
C ALA A 42 9.57 1.30 7.92
N MET A 43 8.74 0.35 7.46
CA MET A 43 8.23 0.29 6.09
C MET A 43 6.69 0.11 6.05
N PRO A 44 6.13 -0.99 5.48
CA PRO A 44 4.70 -1.06 5.29
C PRO A 44 3.94 -1.10 6.62
N ILE A 45 2.81 -0.43 6.61
CA ILE A 45 1.85 -0.43 7.72
C ILE A 45 0.58 -1.17 7.27
N ALA A 46 0.12 -2.13 8.07
CA ALA A 46 -1.22 -2.69 7.96
C ALA A 46 -2.07 -2.24 9.15
N VAL A 47 -3.25 -1.71 8.88
CA VAL A 47 -4.20 -1.24 9.92
C VAL A 47 -5.31 -2.25 10.06
N GLN A 48 -5.65 -2.65 11.30
CA GLN A 48 -6.79 -3.52 11.55
C GLN A 48 -8.11 -2.85 11.09
N PRO A 49 -9.09 -3.64 10.67
CA PRO A 49 -10.39 -3.11 10.22
C PRO A 49 -11.10 -2.27 11.28
N ASP A 50 -10.94 -2.59 12.57
CA ASP A 50 -11.48 -1.85 13.70
C ASP A 50 -10.67 -0.57 14.04
N ARG A 51 -9.55 -0.34 13.32
CA ARG A 51 -8.59 0.76 13.53
C ARG A 51 -7.96 0.82 14.94
N ALA A 52 -8.17 -0.19 15.77
CA ALA A 52 -7.64 -0.23 17.13
C ALA A 52 -6.18 -0.69 17.19
N ARG A 53 -5.65 -1.26 16.10
CA ARG A 53 -4.27 -1.75 16.02
C ARG A 53 -3.68 -1.51 14.65
N LEU A 54 -2.36 -1.45 14.61
CA LEU A 54 -1.58 -1.46 13.37
C LEU A 54 -0.33 -2.32 13.53
N TYR A 55 0.15 -2.84 12.40
CA TYR A 55 1.35 -3.66 12.30
C TYR A 55 2.31 -2.99 11.33
N VAL A 56 3.58 -2.91 11.71
CA VAL A 56 4.63 -2.29 10.91
C VAL A 56 5.72 -3.32 10.67
N ALA A 57 6.06 -3.59 9.42
CA ALA A 57 7.23 -4.38 9.13
C ALA A 57 8.48 -3.48 9.09
N THR A 58 9.58 -4.00 9.61
CA THR A 58 10.90 -3.35 9.54
C THR A 58 11.82 -4.16 8.64
N ARG A 59 12.90 -3.53 8.23
CA ARG A 59 13.96 -4.20 7.47
C ARG A 59 15.26 -4.19 8.22
N GLY A 60 16.27 -4.07 8.26
CA GLY A 60 17.50 -4.13 9.04
C GLY A 60 18.11 -5.54 9.01
N GLU A 61 19.11 -5.75 9.82
CA GLU A 61 19.79 -7.05 9.91
C GLU A 61 18.84 -8.14 10.41
N GLN A 62 17.93 -7.80 11.30
CA GLN A 62 16.89 -8.69 11.78
C GLN A 62 15.53 -8.01 11.54
N PRO A 63 14.85 -8.34 10.45
CA PRO A 63 13.54 -7.78 10.16
C PRO A 63 12.52 -8.22 11.22
N THR A 64 11.58 -7.33 11.54
CA THR A 64 10.54 -7.58 12.54
C THR A 64 9.18 -7.11 12.04
N ILE A 65 8.12 -7.62 12.68
CA ILE A 65 6.80 -6.99 12.69
C ILE A 65 6.57 -6.44 14.07
N VAL A 66 6.28 -5.15 14.17
CA VAL A 66 5.96 -4.44 15.40
C VAL A 66 4.47 -4.14 15.43
N ALA A 67 3.80 -4.55 16.50
CA ALA A 67 2.39 -4.30 16.70
C ALA A 67 2.18 -3.11 17.66
N PHE A 68 1.27 -2.23 17.29
CA PHE A 68 0.85 -1.08 18.10
C PHE A 68 -0.66 -1.10 18.33
N ARG A 69 -1.09 -0.70 19.50
CA ARG A 69 -2.46 -0.29 19.79
C ARG A 69 -2.61 1.19 19.50
N VAL A 70 -3.73 1.56 18.90
CA VAL A 70 -4.09 2.95 18.61
C VAL A 70 -5.13 3.40 19.62
N ALA A 71 -4.89 4.51 20.31
CA ALA A 71 -5.87 5.13 21.20
C ALA A 71 -6.85 5.97 20.36
N ALA A 72 -8.08 5.53 20.20
CA ALA A 72 -9.07 6.16 19.33
C ALA A 72 -9.32 7.65 19.63
N ALA A 73 -9.24 8.07 20.92
CA ALA A 73 -9.48 9.46 21.30
C ALA A 73 -8.33 10.41 20.97
N THR A 74 -7.10 9.93 20.93
CA THR A 74 -5.89 10.78 20.85
C THR A 74 -5.01 10.46 19.64
N GLY A 75 -5.17 9.30 19.01
CA GLY A 75 -4.26 8.78 18.00
C GLY A 75 -2.90 8.32 18.54
N ALA A 76 -2.74 8.27 19.89
CA ALA A 76 -1.50 7.81 20.49
C ALA A 76 -1.27 6.33 20.24
N LEU A 77 -0.02 5.96 19.94
CA LEU A 77 0.38 4.58 19.72
C LEU A 77 1.03 4.00 21.00
N ALA A 78 0.71 2.75 21.31
CA ALA A 78 1.38 1.98 22.34
C ALA A 78 1.86 0.66 21.75
N ARG A 79 3.17 0.39 21.77
CA ARG A 79 3.73 -0.89 21.34
C ARG A 79 3.17 -2.01 22.20
N ILE A 80 2.67 -3.07 21.58
CA ILE A 80 2.09 -4.23 22.25
C ILE A 80 2.78 -5.55 21.92
N GLY A 81 3.70 -5.54 20.95
CA GLY A 81 4.51 -6.70 20.60
C GLY A 81 5.54 -6.38 19.55
N THR A 82 6.59 -7.19 19.50
CA THR A 82 7.61 -7.19 18.43
C THR A 82 7.97 -8.63 18.15
N THR A 83 7.92 -9.03 16.89
CA THR A 83 8.19 -10.40 16.44
C THR A 83 9.26 -10.38 15.36
N ALA A 84 10.32 -11.17 15.53
CA ALA A 84 11.30 -11.40 14.47
C ALA A 84 10.68 -12.19 13.33
N ILE A 85 11.04 -11.86 12.10
CA ILE A 85 10.61 -12.54 10.89
C ILE A 85 11.81 -12.90 10.02
N ASP A 86 11.70 -13.99 9.23
CA ASP A 86 12.82 -14.52 8.46
C ASP A 86 13.13 -13.68 7.21
N ALA A 87 12.16 -12.93 6.69
CA ALA A 87 12.31 -12.11 5.49
C ALA A 87 11.60 -10.77 5.64
N SER A 88 12.23 -9.69 5.16
CA SER A 88 11.63 -8.35 5.18
C SER A 88 10.44 -8.28 4.22
N HIS A 89 9.33 -7.71 4.67
CA HIS A 89 8.14 -7.54 3.85
C HIS A 89 8.14 -6.18 3.15
N ALA A 90 7.76 -6.19 1.87
CA ALA A 90 7.50 -5.00 1.07
C ALA A 90 6.06 -4.48 1.27
N TYR A 91 5.16 -5.36 1.68
CA TYR A 91 3.76 -5.09 1.93
C TYR A 91 3.21 -5.94 3.07
N LEU A 92 2.33 -5.37 3.86
CA LEU A 92 1.51 -6.08 4.84
C LEU A 92 0.03 -5.85 4.53
N SER A 93 -0.79 -6.87 4.71
CA SER A 93 -2.24 -6.80 4.58
C SER A 93 -2.91 -7.66 5.65
N LEU A 94 -4.10 -7.27 6.06
CA LEU A 94 -4.94 -8.06 6.94
C LEU A 94 -6.14 -8.62 6.16
N ASP A 95 -6.63 -9.76 6.61
CA ASP A 95 -7.94 -10.23 6.19
C ASP A 95 -9.05 -9.30 6.72
N ARG A 96 -10.26 -9.45 6.22
CA ARG A 96 -11.39 -8.61 6.61
C ARG A 96 -11.76 -8.69 8.10
N GLY A 97 -11.45 -9.80 8.74
CA GLY A 97 -11.66 -10.01 10.16
C GLY A 97 -10.55 -9.42 11.04
N GLY A 98 -9.41 -9.05 10.43
CA GLY A 98 -8.22 -8.58 11.15
C GLY A 98 -7.53 -9.67 11.98
N ARG A 99 -7.84 -10.95 11.72
CA ARG A 99 -7.26 -12.10 12.41
C ARG A 99 -5.97 -12.57 11.75
N TRP A 100 -5.92 -12.53 10.43
CA TRP A 100 -4.80 -13.04 9.65
C TRP A 100 -4.02 -11.89 9.03
N LEU A 101 -2.70 -11.91 9.25
CA LEU A 101 -1.78 -10.95 8.65
C LEU A 101 -0.99 -11.65 7.55
N LEU A 102 -0.92 -11.03 6.38
CA LEU A 102 -0.22 -11.52 5.21
C LEU A 102 0.92 -10.56 4.87
N GLY A 103 2.10 -11.10 4.57
CA GLY A 103 3.27 -10.31 4.19
C GLY A 103 3.84 -10.78 2.86
N ALA A 104 4.03 -9.84 1.92
CA ALA A 104 4.73 -10.09 0.67
C ALA A 104 6.19 -9.67 0.80
N SER A 105 7.12 -10.59 0.53
CA SER A 105 8.57 -10.34 0.61
C SER A 105 9.19 -10.22 -0.77
N TYR A 106 9.70 -9.02 -1.07
CA TYR A 106 10.39 -8.74 -2.34
C TYR A 106 11.71 -9.50 -2.45
N GLY A 107 12.56 -9.37 -1.44
CA GLY A 107 13.86 -10.05 -1.41
C GLY A 107 13.77 -11.55 -1.17
N GLY A 108 12.79 -12.00 -0.38
CA GLY A 108 12.52 -13.41 -0.13
C GLY A 108 11.71 -14.10 -1.23
N SER A 109 11.13 -13.34 -2.18
CA SER A 109 10.28 -13.89 -3.25
C SER A 109 9.17 -14.81 -2.72
N SER A 110 8.49 -14.38 -1.65
CA SER A 110 7.55 -15.22 -0.90
C SER A 110 6.33 -14.46 -0.38
N LEU A 111 5.29 -15.23 -0.05
CA LEU A 111 4.13 -14.82 0.75
C LEU A 111 4.20 -15.51 2.10
N SER A 112 4.10 -14.77 3.19
CA SER A 112 4.04 -15.28 4.56
C SER A 112 2.67 -15.01 5.19
N LEU A 113 2.13 -15.98 5.93
CA LEU A 113 0.87 -15.90 6.66
C LEU A 113 1.13 -15.97 8.16
N TYR A 114 0.47 -15.09 8.93
CA TYR A 114 0.62 -15.01 10.37
C TYR A 114 -0.73 -14.91 11.08
N ASP A 115 -0.78 -15.39 12.31
CA ASP A 115 -1.86 -15.04 13.25
C ASP A 115 -1.56 -13.66 13.86
N ALA A 116 -2.39 -12.68 13.58
CA ALA A 116 -2.21 -11.31 14.06
C ALA A 116 -2.24 -11.19 15.60
N ALA A 117 -2.90 -12.12 16.30
CA ALA A 117 -2.88 -12.19 17.76
C ALA A 117 -1.50 -12.59 18.29
N ARG A 118 -0.86 -13.55 17.64
CA ARG A 118 0.49 -14.04 18.02
C ARG A 118 1.56 -12.95 17.77
N MET A 119 1.39 -12.11 16.74
CA MET A 119 2.26 -10.95 16.51
C MET A 119 2.28 -10.00 17.71
N ARG A 120 1.13 -9.82 18.39
CA ARG A 120 1.04 -9.00 19.60
C ARG A 120 1.83 -9.57 20.77
N ASP A 121 1.84 -10.86 20.88
CA ASP A 121 2.41 -11.60 22.02
C ASP A 121 3.92 -11.89 21.81
N GLY A 122 4.47 -11.52 20.64
CA GLY A 122 5.89 -11.73 20.33
C GLY A 122 6.21 -13.17 19.85
N ASP A 123 5.22 -14.05 19.78
CA ASP A 123 5.33 -15.42 19.26
C ASP A 123 4.75 -15.46 17.82
N GLY A 124 5.57 -15.05 16.86
CA GLY A 124 5.10 -14.76 15.51
C GLY A 124 5.76 -15.58 14.40
N ALA A 125 6.10 -16.83 14.65
CA ALA A 125 6.47 -17.72 13.54
C ALA A 125 5.33 -17.73 12.50
N PRO A 126 5.66 -17.69 11.19
CA PRO A 126 4.64 -17.74 10.15
C PRO A 126 3.90 -19.10 10.22
N LEU A 127 2.59 -19.07 10.02
CA LEU A 127 1.78 -20.28 9.86
C LEU A 127 2.13 -21.00 8.56
N GLN A 128 2.53 -20.24 7.56
CA GLN A 128 2.94 -20.74 6.25
C GLN A 128 3.82 -19.70 5.56
N VAL A 129 4.79 -20.21 4.79
CA VAL A 129 5.51 -19.44 3.77
C VAL A 129 5.30 -20.14 2.43
N ALA A 130 4.88 -19.38 1.42
CA ALA A 130 4.78 -19.82 0.03
C ALA A 130 5.86 -19.12 -0.79
N ASP A 131 6.83 -19.89 -1.27
CA ASP A 131 7.98 -19.41 -2.02
C ASP A 131 7.73 -19.41 -3.54
N GLY A 132 8.69 -18.89 -4.31
CA GLY A 132 8.66 -18.92 -5.77
C GLY A 132 7.91 -17.76 -6.43
N ILE A 133 7.51 -16.75 -5.66
CA ILE A 133 6.84 -15.54 -6.16
C ILE A 133 7.89 -14.46 -6.42
N ALA A 134 8.51 -14.47 -7.58
CA ALA A 134 9.64 -13.59 -7.92
C ALA A 134 9.36 -12.12 -7.61
N ASN A 135 10.12 -11.53 -6.67
CA ASN A 135 9.94 -10.16 -6.18
C ASN A 135 8.49 -9.89 -5.75
N ALA A 136 7.89 -10.74 -4.92
CA ALA A 136 6.55 -10.53 -4.36
C ALA A 136 6.47 -9.15 -3.71
N HIS A 137 5.60 -8.27 -4.24
CA HIS A 137 5.61 -6.87 -3.83
C HIS A 137 4.42 -6.47 -2.97
N ALA A 138 3.24 -6.95 -3.28
CA ALA A 138 2.04 -6.66 -2.50
C ALA A 138 1.12 -7.87 -2.44
N VAL A 139 0.31 -7.93 -1.40
CA VAL A 139 -0.75 -8.91 -1.21
C VAL A 139 -2.03 -8.23 -0.76
N VAL A 140 -3.16 -8.60 -1.34
CA VAL A 140 -4.49 -8.14 -0.91
C VAL A 140 -5.42 -9.34 -0.78
N VAL A 141 -6.25 -9.31 0.27
CA VAL A 141 -7.28 -10.33 0.49
C VAL A 141 -8.58 -9.87 -0.14
N SER A 142 -9.28 -10.78 -0.82
CA SER A 142 -10.58 -10.48 -1.42
C SER A 142 -11.63 -10.08 -0.38
N PRO A 143 -12.64 -9.29 -0.76
CA PRO A 143 -13.67 -8.83 0.18
C PRO A 143 -14.45 -9.94 0.88
N ASP A 144 -14.51 -11.13 0.29
CA ASP A 144 -15.16 -12.33 0.82
C ASP A 144 -14.22 -13.22 1.67
N ASN A 145 -12.98 -12.81 1.90
CA ASN A 145 -11.93 -13.56 2.61
C ASN A 145 -11.55 -14.92 1.98
N ARG A 146 -12.00 -15.22 0.77
CA ARG A 146 -11.77 -16.53 0.15
C ARG A 146 -10.46 -16.63 -0.61
N PHE A 147 -9.92 -15.50 -1.05
CA PHE A 147 -8.73 -15.47 -1.92
C PHE A 147 -7.75 -14.37 -1.52
N ALA A 148 -6.47 -14.63 -1.71
CA ALA A 148 -5.40 -13.62 -1.68
C ALA A 148 -4.75 -13.48 -3.06
N TYR A 149 -4.43 -12.25 -3.44
CA TYR A 149 -3.78 -11.92 -4.70
C TYR A 149 -2.43 -11.28 -4.41
N VAL A 150 -1.38 -11.87 -4.99
CA VAL A 150 0.01 -11.45 -4.76
C VAL A 150 0.62 -10.98 -6.07
N SER A 151 1.07 -9.74 -6.12
CA SER A 151 1.82 -9.25 -7.27
C SER A 151 3.24 -9.78 -7.26
N SER A 152 3.66 -10.37 -8.37
CA SER A 152 5.03 -10.78 -8.65
C SER A 152 5.63 -9.81 -9.68
N LEU A 153 6.34 -8.81 -9.15
CA LEU A 153 6.95 -7.77 -9.96
C LEU A 153 8.00 -8.34 -10.92
N GLY A 154 8.77 -9.32 -10.45
CA GLY A 154 9.85 -9.92 -11.22
C GLY A 154 9.41 -10.92 -12.30
N SER A 155 8.14 -11.38 -12.29
CA SER A 155 7.64 -12.35 -13.27
C SER A 155 6.47 -11.86 -14.12
N ASP A 156 6.06 -10.60 -13.96
CA ASP A 156 4.88 -10.02 -14.62
C ASP A 156 3.62 -10.87 -14.43
N ARG A 157 3.35 -11.26 -13.16
CA ARG A 157 2.21 -12.10 -12.78
C ARG A 157 1.51 -11.60 -11.53
N ILE A 158 0.26 -12.00 -11.40
CA ILE A 158 -0.52 -11.94 -10.16
C ILE A 158 -0.84 -13.40 -9.79
N PHE A 159 -0.31 -13.86 -8.66
CA PHE A 159 -0.65 -15.17 -8.11
C PHE A 159 -1.95 -15.08 -7.32
N THR A 160 -2.80 -16.06 -7.48
CA THR A 160 -4.04 -16.22 -6.72
C THR A 160 -3.90 -17.41 -5.78
N PHE A 161 -4.21 -17.22 -4.50
CA PHE A 161 -4.24 -18.25 -3.48
C PHE A 161 -5.66 -18.38 -2.94
N ALA A 162 -6.16 -19.61 -2.84
CA ALA A 162 -7.38 -19.89 -2.09
C ALA A 162 -7.03 -19.93 -0.60
N LEU A 163 -7.77 -19.17 0.20
CA LEU A 163 -7.60 -19.11 1.65
C LEU A 163 -8.56 -20.10 2.33
N VAL A 164 -8.02 -21.05 3.07
CA VAL A 164 -8.78 -22.07 3.79
C VAL A 164 -8.36 -22.05 5.25
N GLU A 165 -9.33 -21.91 6.14
CA GLU A 165 -9.11 -21.98 7.59
C GLU A 165 -9.46 -23.38 8.08
N ASP A 166 -8.52 -24.01 8.80
CA ASP A 166 -8.68 -25.32 9.46
C ASP A 166 -8.25 -25.26 10.92
N ALA A 167 -8.17 -26.40 11.59
CA ALA A 167 -7.75 -26.49 12.98
C ALA A 167 -6.30 -26.02 13.22
N GLY A 168 -5.46 -25.97 12.19
CA GLY A 168 -4.07 -25.50 12.23
C GLY A 168 -3.93 -23.99 11.94
N GLY A 169 -5.01 -23.29 11.62
CA GLY A 169 -5.06 -21.87 11.24
C GLY A 169 -5.32 -21.66 9.77
N LEU A 170 -4.95 -20.46 9.25
CA LEU A 170 -5.11 -20.13 7.85
C LEU A 170 -4.07 -20.81 6.98
N ARG A 171 -4.51 -21.34 5.84
CA ARG A 171 -3.65 -21.86 4.76
C ARG A 171 -3.97 -21.16 3.45
N ALA A 172 -2.92 -20.88 2.69
CA ALA A 172 -3.00 -20.37 1.34
C ALA A 172 -2.60 -21.48 0.37
N HIS A 173 -3.53 -21.92 -0.45
CA HIS A 173 -3.30 -22.91 -1.49
C HIS A 173 -3.17 -22.20 -2.82
N GLU A 174 -2.10 -22.45 -3.55
CA GLU A 174 -1.95 -21.90 -4.91
C GLU A 174 -3.17 -22.32 -5.73
N HIS A 175 -3.82 -21.32 -6.33
CA HIS A 175 -5.08 -21.49 -7.05
C HIS A 175 -4.94 -21.16 -8.54
N GLY A 176 -3.92 -20.39 -8.89
CA GLY A 176 -3.57 -20.03 -10.26
C GLY A 176 -2.77 -18.74 -10.35
N GLU A 177 -2.46 -18.38 -11.57
CA GLU A 177 -1.74 -17.15 -11.89
C GLU A 177 -2.41 -16.42 -13.05
N THR A 178 -2.31 -15.10 -13.07
CA THR A 178 -2.77 -14.26 -14.18
C THR A 178 -1.59 -13.44 -14.68
N ARG A 179 -1.34 -13.46 -15.98
CA ARG A 179 -0.27 -12.69 -16.60
C ARG A 179 -0.68 -11.24 -16.79
N VAL A 180 0.23 -10.33 -16.54
CA VAL A 180 0.16 -8.95 -17.01
C VAL A 180 1.03 -8.79 -18.28
N PRO A 181 0.90 -7.69 -19.03
CA PRO A 181 1.80 -7.44 -20.17
C PRO A 181 3.28 -7.50 -19.76
N GLY A 182 4.14 -8.01 -20.63
CA GLY A 182 5.57 -8.12 -20.36
C GLY A 182 6.20 -6.75 -20.09
N GLY A 183 7.03 -6.65 -19.06
CA GLY A 183 7.65 -5.41 -18.61
C GLY A 183 6.70 -4.45 -17.90
N PHE A 184 5.56 -4.96 -17.41
CA PHE A 184 4.61 -4.17 -16.62
C PHE A 184 5.13 -3.95 -15.18
N GLY A 185 5.68 -4.98 -14.54
CA GLY A 185 6.10 -4.94 -13.14
C GLY A 185 4.93 -4.65 -12.20
N PRO A 186 3.99 -5.60 -11.99
CA PRO A 186 2.83 -5.39 -11.11
C PRO A 186 3.30 -5.16 -9.68
N ARG A 187 2.85 -4.02 -9.10
CA ARG A 187 3.33 -3.59 -7.78
C ARG A 187 2.23 -3.61 -6.73
N HIS A 188 1.61 -2.49 -6.42
CA HIS A 188 0.49 -2.44 -5.48
C HIS A 188 -0.83 -2.77 -6.16
N LEU A 189 -1.73 -3.36 -5.38
CA LEU A 189 -3.06 -3.80 -5.83
C LEU A 189 -4.13 -3.19 -4.92
N ARG A 190 -5.30 -2.89 -5.49
CA ARG A 190 -6.48 -2.45 -4.74
C ARG A 190 -7.72 -3.09 -5.35
N PHE A 191 -8.62 -3.56 -4.49
CA PHE A 191 -9.97 -3.88 -4.94
C PHE A 191 -10.80 -2.60 -5.08
N ALA A 192 -11.60 -2.52 -6.14
CA ALA A 192 -12.74 -1.64 -6.18
C ALA A 192 -13.77 -2.09 -5.13
N HIS A 193 -14.68 -1.19 -4.73
CA HIS A 193 -15.66 -1.47 -3.67
C HIS A 193 -16.62 -2.62 -4.01
N ASP A 194 -16.85 -2.85 -5.32
CA ASP A 194 -17.64 -3.97 -5.79
C ASP A 194 -17.02 -5.34 -5.49
N GLY A 195 -15.71 -5.36 -5.14
CA GLY A 195 -14.94 -6.57 -4.93
C GLY A 195 -14.75 -7.45 -6.17
N ARG A 196 -15.24 -6.96 -7.32
CA ARG A 196 -15.22 -7.65 -8.62
C ARG A 196 -14.17 -7.09 -9.57
N THR A 197 -13.55 -5.98 -9.21
CA THR A 197 -12.49 -5.35 -10.00
C THR A 197 -11.23 -5.23 -9.16
N LEU A 198 -10.14 -5.81 -9.64
CA LEU A 198 -8.79 -5.62 -9.07
C LEU A 198 -8.04 -4.59 -9.91
N VAL A 199 -7.55 -3.53 -9.27
CA VAL A 199 -6.72 -2.48 -9.88
C VAL A 199 -5.28 -2.67 -9.48
N VAL A 200 -4.37 -2.64 -10.43
CA VAL A 200 -2.94 -2.91 -10.24
C VAL A 200 -2.12 -1.81 -10.88
N VAL A 201 -1.18 -1.23 -10.12
CA VAL A 201 -0.24 -0.25 -10.68
C VAL A 201 1.00 -0.94 -11.24
N SER A 202 1.44 -0.48 -12.42
CA SER A 202 2.73 -0.85 -13.00
C SER A 202 3.85 -0.02 -12.38
N GLU A 203 4.85 -0.65 -11.77
CA GLU A 203 6.05 0.05 -11.32
C GLU A 203 6.85 0.62 -12.50
N PHE A 204 6.87 -0.09 -13.65
CA PHE A 204 7.78 0.22 -14.76
C PHE A 204 7.18 1.17 -15.81
N LEU A 205 5.85 1.34 -15.82
CA LEU A 205 5.15 2.13 -16.84
C LEU A 205 4.33 3.28 -16.24
N ALA A 206 4.07 3.26 -14.92
CA ALA A 206 3.12 4.12 -14.23
C ALA A 206 1.71 4.06 -14.85
N THR A 207 1.31 2.89 -15.38
CA THR A 207 -0.03 2.61 -15.90
C THR A 207 -0.84 1.82 -14.90
N LEU A 208 -2.16 1.81 -15.07
CA LEU A 208 -3.09 1.00 -14.30
C LEU A 208 -3.62 -0.15 -15.15
N ALA A 209 -3.60 -1.36 -14.60
CA ALA A 209 -4.31 -2.50 -15.17
C ALA A 209 -5.54 -2.80 -14.30
N THR A 210 -6.68 -3.03 -14.93
CA THR A 210 -7.91 -3.49 -14.28
C THR A 210 -8.21 -4.91 -14.70
N PHE A 211 -8.58 -5.74 -13.73
CA PHE A 211 -8.92 -7.15 -13.95
C PHE A 211 -10.33 -7.40 -13.41
N PRO A 212 -11.28 -7.87 -14.22
CA PRO A 212 -12.52 -8.41 -13.70
C PRO A 212 -12.21 -9.66 -12.86
N ARG A 213 -12.80 -9.77 -11.69
CA ARG A 213 -12.70 -10.92 -10.78
C ARG A 213 -14.01 -11.68 -10.75
N ASP A 214 -13.96 -12.96 -11.02
CA ASP A 214 -15.02 -13.88 -10.70
C ASP A 214 -15.02 -14.17 -9.19
N ALA A 215 -16.10 -13.82 -8.51
CA ALA A 215 -16.15 -13.94 -7.04
C ALA A 215 -16.20 -15.39 -6.56
N ASP A 216 -16.76 -16.30 -7.34
CA ASP A 216 -16.94 -17.70 -6.94
C ASP A 216 -15.64 -18.51 -7.10
N SER A 217 -14.96 -18.34 -8.22
CA SER A 217 -13.71 -19.04 -8.50
C SER A 217 -12.45 -18.28 -8.09
N GLY A 218 -12.56 -16.99 -7.76
CA GLY A 218 -11.39 -16.14 -7.49
C GLY A 218 -10.53 -15.81 -8.71
N ARG A 219 -10.86 -16.29 -9.89
CA ARG A 219 -10.07 -16.07 -11.11
C ARG A 219 -10.17 -14.63 -11.59
N LEU A 220 -9.06 -14.11 -12.06
CA LEU A 220 -9.00 -12.83 -12.74
C LEU A 220 -9.15 -13.07 -14.25
N GLY A 221 -9.97 -12.23 -14.88
CA GLY A 221 -10.09 -12.18 -16.34
C GLY A 221 -8.95 -11.40 -16.99
N ASP A 222 -9.11 -11.07 -18.26
CA ASP A 222 -8.10 -10.36 -19.04
C ASP A 222 -7.85 -8.94 -18.53
N ALA A 223 -6.59 -8.53 -18.55
CA ALA A 223 -6.16 -7.19 -18.17
C ALA A 223 -6.66 -6.14 -19.19
N ARG A 224 -7.19 -5.03 -18.66
CA ARG A 224 -7.39 -3.80 -19.41
C ARG A 224 -6.43 -2.76 -18.90
N VAL A 225 -5.48 -2.33 -19.73
CA VAL A 225 -4.40 -1.43 -19.31
C VAL A 225 -4.68 -0.02 -19.80
N SER A 226 -4.52 0.97 -18.89
CA SER A 226 -4.63 2.39 -19.24
C SER A 226 -3.51 2.82 -20.18
N ALA A 227 -3.70 3.95 -20.86
CA ALA A 227 -2.60 4.63 -21.51
C ALA A 227 -1.54 5.07 -20.47
N ARG A 228 -0.30 5.20 -20.94
CA ARG A 228 0.79 5.76 -20.12
C ARG A 228 0.49 7.24 -19.84
N HIS A 229 0.74 7.68 -18.60
CA HIS A 229 0.46 9.07 -18.23
C HIS A 229 1.40 10.03 -18.96
N PRO A 230 0.90 11.13 -19.59
CA PRO A 230 1.74 12.09 -20.32
C PRO A 230 2.85 12.72 -19.47
N ALA A 231 2.63 12.90 -18.18
CA ALA A 231 3.62 13.46 -17.25
C ALA A 231 4.92 12.64 -17.12
N VAL A 232 4.90 11.37 -17.50
CA VAL A 232 6.08 10.48 -17.49
C VAL A 232 6.59 10.16 -18.90
N ALA A 233 6.10 10.84 -19.94
CA ALA A 233 6.48 10.56 -21.33
C ALA A 233 8.00 10.72 -21.61
N GLY A 234 8.67 11.59 -20.85
CA GLY A 234 10.12 11.81 -20.96
C GLY A 234 10.99 10.81 -20.19
N LEU A 235 10.41 9.89 -19.43
CA LEU A 235 11.15 8.85 -18.70
C LEU A 235 11.27 7.58 -19.52
N ALA A 236 12.40 6.88 -19.40
CA ALA A 236 12.52 5.52 -19.95
C ALA A 236 11.57 4.55 -19.24
N GLN A 237 11.35 3.38 -19.79
CA GLN A 237 10.65 2.29 -19.10
C GLN A 237 11.48 1.85 -17.89
N GLY A 238 10.80 1.63 -16.75
CA GLY A 238 11.43 1.09 -15.55
C GLY A 238 11.79 -0.38 -15.66
N HIS A 239 12.49 -0.87 -14.66
CA HIS A 239 12.83 -2.28 -14.50
C HIS A 239 12.97 -2.63 -13.00
N ALA A 240 13.00 -3.93 -12.67
CA ALA A 240 13.23 -4.39 -11.31
C ALA A 240 14.59 -3.91 -10.78
N ARG A 241 14.64 -3.48 -9.52
CA ARG A 241 15.86 -2.97 -8.88
C ARG A 241 16.33 -3.93 -7.78
N PRO A 242 17.64 -4.14 -7.58
CA PRO A 242 18.74 -3.70 -8.41
C PRO A 242 18.76 -4.39 -9.79
N PRO A 243 19.50 -3.88 -10.79
CA PRO A 243 20.44 -2.75 -10.74
C PRO A 243 19.78 -1.37 -10.80
N ALA A 244 20.55 -0.32 -10.49
CA ALA A 244 20.11 1.05 -10.72
C ALA A 244 20.00 1.35 -12.23
N PRO A 245 19.01 2.15 -12.68
CA PRO A 245 18.87 2.51 -14.08
C PRO A 245 20.03 3.39 -14.54
N VAL A 246 20.43 3.25 -15.82
CA VAL A 246 21.46 4.11 -16.44
C VAL A 246 20.94 5.49 -16.83
N GLU A 247 19.61 5.61 -16.98
CA GLU A 247 18.91 6.85 -17.32
C GLU A 247 17.65 7.00 -16.45
N PRO A 248 17.11 8.22 -16.29
CA PRO A 248 15.88 8.43 -15.56
C PRO A 248 14.75 7.58 -16.15
N SER A 249 14.22 6.66 -15.34
CA SER A 249 13.18 5.72 -15.74
C SER A 249 12.00 5.78 -14.79
N VAL A 250 10.82 5.39 -15.27
CA VAL A 250 9.60 5.29 -14.46
C VAL A 250 9.84 4.39 -13.25
N TRP A 251 9.40 4.87 -12.11
CA TRP A 251 9.48 4.16 -10.84
C TRP A 251 8.24 4.41 -9.98
N ALA A 252 7.07 4.02 -10.51
CA ALA A 252 5.81 4.20 -9.80
C ALA A 252 5.75 3.35 -8.53
N ALA A 253 4.93 3.74 -7.56
CA ALA A 253 4.92 3.08 -6.26
C ALA A 253 3.54 2.66 -5.78
N ASP A 254 2.70 3.55 -5.36
CA ASP A 254 1.42 3.24 -4.71
C ASP A 254 0.24 3.61 -5.59
N VAL A 255 -0.92 3.02 -5.29
CA VAL A 255 -2.18 3.33 -5.94
C VAL A 255 -3.31 3.36 -4.91
N HIS A 256 -4.12 4.40 -4.92
CA HIS A 256 -5.36 4.50 -4.15
C HIS A 256 -6.49 5.02 -5.03
N LEU A 257 -7.69 4.48 -4.79
CA LEU A 257 -8.93 4.95 -5.39
C LEU A 257 -9.60 5.95 -4.45
N THR A 258 -10.26 6.96 -5.02
CA THR A 258 -11.18 7.79 -4.21
C THR A 258 -12.34 6.92 -3.70
N PRO A 259 -12.99 7.27 -2.58
CA PRO A 259 -14.11 6.48 -2.05
C PRO A 259 -15.30 6.35 -3.01
N ASP A 260 -15.49 7.30 -3.91
CA ASP A 260 -16.50 7.26 -4.99
C ASP A 260 -15.99 6.52 -6.25
N GLU A 261 -14.72 6.09 -6.23
CA GLU A 261 -14.02 5.40 -7.31
C GLU A 261 -13.94 6.14 -8.65
N ARG A 262 -14.24 7.42 -8.68
CA ARG A 262 -14.15 8.23 -9.90
C ARG A 262 -12.72 8.46 -10.33
N PHE A 263 -11.78 8.47 -9.37
CA PHE A 263 -10.37 8.72 -9.60
C PHE A 263 -9.49 7.68 -8.93
N ALA A 264 -8.34 7.41 -9.56
CA ALA A 264 -7.22 6.70 -8.97
C ALA A 264 -5.98 7.60 -9.00
N TYR A 265 -5.21 7.60 -7.91
CA TYR A 265 -3.93 8.29 -7.86
C TYR A 265 -2.80 7.29 -7.80
N VAL A 266 -1.68 7.64 -8.43
CA VAL A 266 -0.45 6.85 -8.45
C VAL A 266 0.71 7.76 -8.06
N SER A 267 1.54 7.34 -7.10
CA SER A 267 2.79 8.03 -6.81
C SER A 267 3.88 7.60 -7.78
N GLU A 268 4.60 8.57 -8.35
CA GLU A 268 5.72 8.34 -9.26
C GLU A 268 6.99 8.96 -8.70
N ARG A 269 7.96 8.10 -8.38
CA ARG A 269 9.13 8.48 -7.56
C ARG A 269 10.19 9.27 -8.33
N THR A 270 10.41 8.97 -9.60
CA THR A 270 11.46 9.62 -10.41
C THR A 270 11.12 11.06 -10.73
N SER A 271 9.87 11.33 -11.10
CA SER A 271 9.39 12.69 -11.41
C SER A 271 8.86 13.46 -10.19
N SER A 272 8.75 12.79 -9.03
CA SER A 272 8.18 13.33 -7.80
C SER A 272 6.75 13.87 -7.99
N GLN A 273 5.89 13.02 -8.56
CA GLN A 273 4.51 13.38 -8.89
C GLN A 273 3.49 12.41 -8.32
N LEU A 274 2.27 12.94 -8.11
CA LEU A 274 1.04 12.18 -7.97
C LEU A 274 0.30 12.26 -9.30
N LEU A 275 0.09 11.12 -9.94
CA LEU A 275 -0.58 10.98 -11.23
C LEU A 275 -2.04 10.62 -10.99
N CYS A 276 -2.96 11.41 -11.50
CA CYS A 276 -4.40 11.19 -11.42
C CYS A 276 -4.90 10.48 -12.69
N TYR A 277 -5.69 9.46 -12.48
CA TYR A 277 -6.42 8.73 -13.52
C TYR A 277 -7.91 8.82 -13.27
N ARG A 278 -8.70 9.10 -14.32
CA ARG A 278 -10.16 9.10 -14.26
C ARG A 278 -10.67 7.71 -14.62
N ARG A 279 -11.66 7.21 -13.89
CA ARG A 279 -12.35 5.95 -14.19
C ARG A 279 -13.41 6.18 -15.27
N ASN A 280 -13.37 5.35 -16.30
CA ASN A 280 -14.35 5.30 -17.37
C ASN A 280 -15.58 4.48 -16.98
N ALA A 281 -16.67 4.62 -17.73
CA ALA A 281 -17.93 3.89 -17.47
C ALA A 281 -17.77 2.36 -17.58
N ASP A 282 -16.80 1.88 -18.35
CA ASP A 282 -16.46 0.44 -18.50
C ASP A 282 -15.53 -0.08 -17.40
N GLY A 283 -15.16 0.77 -16.41
CA GLY A 283 -14.31 0.45 -15.29
C GLY A 283 -12.80 0.56 -15.58
N THR A 284 -12.39 0.92 -16.79
CA THR A 284 -10.99 1.22 -17.12
C THR A 284 -10.59 2.61 -16.62
N PHE A 285 -9.31 2.94 -16.71
CA PHE A 285 -8.77 4.24 -16.31
C PHE A 285 -8.10 4.95 -17.48
N GLU A 286 -8.21 6.28 -17.52
CA GLU A 286 -7.48 7.14 -18.44
C GLU A 286 -6.69 8.20 -17.69
N PRO A 287 -5.49 8.62 -18.18
CA PRO A 287 -4.73 9.71 -17.57
C PRO A 287 -5.52 11.02 -17.55
N ALA A 288 -5.47 11.74 -16.42
CA ALA A 288 -6.15 13.02 -16.25
C ALA A 288 -5.18 14.13 -15.89
N HIS A 289 -4.71 14.19 -14.64
CA HIS A 289 -3.87 15.26 -14.11
C HIS A 289 -2.60 14.71 -13.46
N ALA A 290 -1.60 15.58 -13.30
CA ALA A 290 -0.41 15.28 -12.49
C ALA A 290 -0.11 16.46 -11.59
N THR A 291 0.32 16.19 -10.36
CA THR A 291 0.65 17.19 -9.36
C THR A 291 2.02 16.90 -8.78
N THR A 292 2.92 17.88 -8.80
CA THR A 292 4.22 17.76 -8.12
C THR A 292 3.99 17.66 -6.61
N THR A 293 4.73 16.75 -5.96
CA THR A 293 4.59 16.47 -4.53
C THR A 293 5.97 16.39 -3.86
N GLU A 294 6.05 15.76 -2.70
CA GLU A 294 7.29 15.53 -1.96
C GLU A 294 8.28 14.70 -2.78
N THR A 295 9.57 14.94 -2.60
CA THR A 295 10.62 14.27 -3.39
C THR A 295 10.61 12.77 -3.17
N GLN A 296 10.58 12.01 -4.27
CA GLN A 296 10.53 10.56 -4.29
C GLN A 296 9.31 9.99 -3.50
N PRO A 297 8.06 10.35 -3.90
CA PRO A 297 6.86 9.93 -3.19
C PRO A 297 6.66 8.42 -3.34
N ARG A 298 6.53 7.72 -2.20
CA ARG A 298 6.31 6.27 -2.23
C ARG A 298 4.91 5.91 -1.76
N GLY A 299 4.55 6.22 -0.53
CA GLY A 299 3.25 5.96 0.04
C GLY A 299 2.45 7.24 0.20
N PHE A 300 1.14 7.13 0.02
CA PHE A 300 0.16 8.16 0.30
C PHE A 300 -1.14 7.53 0.75
N ALA A 301 -2.07 8.30 1.26
CA ALA A 301 -3.40 7.82 1.62
C ALA A 301 -4.46 8.87 1.29
N ILE A 302 -5.67 8.42 0.97
CA ILE A 302 -6.86 9.26 0.80
C ILE A 302 -7.72 9.09 2.04
N ASP A 303 -8.24 10.19 2.59
CA ASP A 303 -9.12 10.15 3.74
C ASP A 303 -10.48 9.50 3.39
N PRO A 304 -11.22 8.94 4.37
CA PRO A 304 -12.48 8.26 4.09
C PRO A 304 -13.57 9.15 3.47
N SER A 305 -13.47 10.48 3.58
CA SER A 305 -14.39 11.40 2.92
C SER A 305 -14.07 11.62 1.43
N GLY A 306 -12.86 11.23 0.99
CA GLY A 306 -12.37 11.49 -0.36
C GLY A 306 -12.01 12.94 -0.65
N ARG A 307 -11.93 13.77 0.39
CA ARG A 307 -11.61 15.21 0.25
C ARG A 307 -10.13 15.51 0.34
N TRP A 308 -9.38 14.66 1.05
CA TRP A 308 -7.98 14.91 1.37
C TRP A 308 -7.10 13.74 0.95
N LEU A 309 -5.99 14.06 0.31
CA LEU A 309 -4.90 13.14 0.04
C LEU A 309 -3.68 13.58 0.85
N VAL A 310 -3.08 12.63 1.60
CA VAL A 310 -1.88 12.86 2.39
C VAL A 310 -0.72 12.11 1.77
N ALA A 311 0.36 12.79 1.43
CA ALA A 311 1.54 12.21 0.77
C ALA A 311 2.83 12.50 1.54
N CYS A 312 3.79 11.59 1.41
CA CYS A 312 5.16 11.73 1.92
C CYS A 312 6.17 11.31 0.84
N GLY A 313 7.45 11.62 1.03
CA GLY A 313 8.53 11.25 0.10
C GLY A 313 9.77 10.74 0.79
N GLU A 314 10.42 9.73 0.20
CA GLU A 314 11.62 9.08 0.78
C GLU A 314 12.80 10.05 0.89
N GLN A 315 12.84 11.08 0.03
CA GLN A 315 13.86 12.13 0.02
C GLN A 315 13.32 13.50 0.45
N SER A 316 12.21 13.50 1.19
CA SER A 316 11.63 14.70 1.80
C SER A 316 11.47 14.50 3.30
N GLU A 317 11.61 15.58 4.06
CA GLU A 317 11.36 15.60 5.51
C GLU A 317 9.96 16.15 5.85
N TYR A 318 9.06 16.21 4.86
CA TYR A 318 7.73 16.80 5.01
C TYR A 318 6.62 15.82 4.64
N VAL A 319 5.45 16.10 5.20
CA VAL A 319 4.18 15.46 4.85
C VAL A 319 3.25 16.54 4.33
N SER A 320 2.68 16.31 3.15
CA SER A 320 1.80 17.25 2.46
C SER A 320 0.36 16.74 2.40
N VAL A 321 -0.59 17.67 2.53
CA VAL A 321 -2.02 17.44 2.32
C VAL A 321 -2.47 18.17 1.08
N TYR A 322 -3.25 17.51 0.26
CA TYR A 322 -3.87 18.05 -0.94
C TYR A 322 -5.39 17.93 -0.84
N ALA A 323 -6.09 19.00 -1.22
CA ALA A 323 -7.53 18.93 -1.47
C ALA A 323 -7.77 18.22 -2.82
N ILE A 324 -8.70 17.27 -2.83
CA ILE A 324 -9.16 16.57 -4.04
C ILE A 324 -10.39 17.32 -4.57
N ALA A 325 -10.29 17.85 -5.77
CA ALA A 325 -11.44 18.46 -6.45
C ALA A 325 -12.45 17.35 -6.84
N PRO A 326 -13.71 17.43 -6.39
CA PRO A 326 -14.68 16.33 -6.58
C PRO A 326 -15.06 16.14 -8.04
N ASP A 327 -14.98 17.17 -8.89
CA ASP A 327 -15.46 17.09 -10.26
C ASP A 327 -14.47 16.49 -11.24
N ASP A 328 -13.18 16.79 -11.08
CA ASP A 328 -12.13 16.43 -12.02
C ASP A 328 -10.92 15.72 -11.41
N GLY A 329 -10.84 15.62 -10.07
CA GLY A 329 -9.74 14.95 -9.36
C GLY A 329 -8.44 15.77 -9.29
N VAL A 330 -8.48 17.06 -9.61
CA VAL A 330 -7.29 17.94 -9.48
C VAL A 330 -6.88 18.04 -8.01
N LEU A 331 -5.58 17.88 -7.75
CA LEU A 331 -4.99 18.04 -6.42
C LEU A 331 -4.52 19.47 -6.22
N THR A 332 -5.04 20.13 -5.19
CA THR A 332 -4.59 21.47 -4.77
C THR A 332 -3.84 21.39 -3.45
N PRO A 333 -2.58 21.87 -3.36
CA PRO A 333 -1.84 21.90 -2.10
C PRO A 333 -2.63 22.65 -1.01
N HIS A 334 -2.71 22.05 0.18
CA HIS A 334 -3.50 22.61 1.29
C HIS A 334 -2.66 22.83 2.55
N ALA A 335 -1.92 21.82 3.00
CA ALA A 335 -1.05 21.91 4.17
C ALA A 335 0.27 21.16 3.92
N ARG A 336 1.33 21.61 4.57
CA ARG A 336 2.64 20.95 4.55
C ARG A 336 3.30 21.13 5.91
N VAL A 337 3.66 20.02 6.56
CA VAL A 337 4.24 20.03 7.91
C VAL A 337 5.50 19.16 7.97
N PRO A 338 6.43 19.44 8.91
CA PRO A 338 7.56 18.55 9.14
C PRO A 338 7.10 17.13 9.47
N GLY A 339 7.70 16.15 8.82
CA GLY A 339 7.46 14.72 9.01
C GLY A 339 8.64 14.01 9.65
N GLY A 340 9.32 13.16 8.90
CA GLY A 340 10.53 12.44 9.30
C GLY A 340 11.35 12.04 8.08
N ARG A 341 12.55 11.53 8.29
CA ARG A 341 13.47 11.15 7.22
C ARG A 341 13.15 9.76 6.66
N GLY A 342 13.18 9.64 5.35
CA GLY A 342 12.88 8.38 4.66
C GLY A 342 11.41 8.00 4.76
N ALA A 343 10.51 8.98 4.77
CA ALA A 343 9.06 8.74 4.84
C ALA A 343 8.57 7.96 3.62
N ASN A 344 7.94 6.80 3.86
CA ASN A 344 7.66 5.85 2.76
C ASN A 344 6.27 5.21 2.79
N TRP A 345 5.50 5.38 3.85
CA TRP A 345 4.16 4.84 3.99
C TRP A 345 3.26 5.80 4.76
N VAL A 346 2.02 5.93 4.31
CA VAL A 346 0.98 6.71 4.99
C VAL A 346 -0.21 5.80 5.26
N ALA A 347 -0.71 5.83 6.50
CA ALA A 347 -1.97 5.19 6.87
C ALA A 347 -2.86 6.19 7.60
N ILE A 348 -4.18 6.08 7.42
CA ILE A 348 -5.18 6.89 8.14
C ILE A 348 -6.02 5.96 9.01
N VAL A 349 -6.04 6.25 10.31
CA VAL A 349 -6.72 5.45 11.35
C VAL A 349 -7.77 6.27 12.08
#